data_d0c294c65c049287493d2be24c3e65bc
#
_entry.id   d0c294c65c049287493d2be24c3e65bc
#
_cell.length_a   1.000
_cell.length_b   1.000
_cell.length_c   1.000
_cell.angle_alpha   90.00
_cell.angle_beta   90.00
_cell.angle_gamma   90.00
#
_symmetry.space_group_name_H-M   'P 1'
#
loop_
_entity.id
_entity.type
_entity.pdbx_description
1 polymer ?
#
loop_
_entity_poly.entity_id
_entity_poly.type
_entity_poly.pdbx_seq_one_letter_code
_entity_poly.pdbx_strand_id
1 'polypeptide(L)'
;MNLWKWLGRLCSLTPGTKRLALKLFYWWKTRRYQKVYVENCVPEPHTVVFEAYMGKRYACSPRALYEAMLADPAYDSWTKVWAFRDPEMYRFLEKDPHTRVVAWRTADYYRACAGAGYWITNSRMPRELSCRKDQAYIQCWHGTPLKKLGYDLEQYAEKNSTLSEVRENYLAEARRVTYMPSPSPFYTEKMISAFHLEVLGKEHVLWEQGYPRNDRLFSAGLGECERIREKLGIPEGKKVILYAPTWRENQHEAGAGYTYRNPADFSLWKKTLGKDWIVLFRAHYFIGNSLDLSGVEDFVRDVSDMDEINDLYLIADVLVTDYSSVFFDFANLKRPILFYMYDYRQYREEMRDFYFDTDLLPGPVFQTQEALLEAFGRLEETEEEY
;
A
#
# COMPACT_ATOMS: atom_id res chain seq x y z
N MET A 1 -0.73 -32.08 22.76
CA MET A 1 0.20 -32.05 21.56
C MET A 1 -0.47 -31.20 20.54
N ASN A 2 0.14 -30.03 20.18
CA ASN A 2 -0.51 -29.00 19.38
C ASN A 2 -0.67 -29.48 17.92
N LEU A 3 -1.90 -29.69 17.45
CA LEU A 3 -2.25 -30.14 16.09
C LEU A 3 -1.46 -29.35 15.02
N TRP A 4 -1.16 -28.10 15.31
CA TRP A 4 -0.38 -27.17 14.47
C TRP A 4 1.10 -27.55 14.33
N LYS A 5 1.75 -28.06 15.38
CA LYS A 5 3.14 -28.55 15.30
C LYS A 5 3.22 -29.84 14.49
N TRP A 6 2.17 -30.65 14.52
CA TRP A 6 2.10 -31.91 13.76
C TRP A 6 1.85 -31.64 12.26
N LEU A 7 0.90 -30.74 11.92
CA LEU A 7 0.65 -30.28 10.56
C LEU A 7 1.88 -29.58 9.95
N GLY A 8 2.60 -28.78 10.73
CA GLY A 8 3.85 -28.15 10.30
C GLY A 8 4.95 -29.15 9.94
N ARG A 9 5.04 -30.28 10.66
CA ARG A 9 5.98 -31.37 10.33
C ARG A 9 5.58 -32.14 9.07
N LEU A 10 4.29 -32.33 8.82
CA LEU A 10 3.79 -32.96 7.57
C LEU A 10 4.01 -32.03 6.34
N CYS A 11 3.92 -30.71 6.51
CA CYS A 11 4.15 -29.73 5.46
C CYS A 11 5.62 -29.62 4.99
N SER A 12 6.57 -30.20 5.73
CA SER A 12 8.00 -30.16 5.38
C SER A 12 8.44 -31.25 4.36
N LEU A 13 7.56 -32.19 4.03
CA LEU A 13 7.94 -33.38 3.29
C LEU A 13 7.88 -33.23 1.76
N THR A 14 6.88 -32.56 1.19
CA THR A 14 6.81 -32.26 -0.24
C THR A 14 5.95 -31.02 -0.54
N PRO A 15 6.18 -30.30 -1.67
CA PRO A 15 5.34 -29.16 -2.08
C PRO A 15 3.85 -29.51 -2.23
N GLY A 16 3.54 -30.69 -2.70
CA GLY A 16 2.15 -31.16 -2.88
C GLY A 16 1.42 -31.39 -1.56
N THR A 17 2.08 -31.97 -0.56
CA THR A 17 1.49 -32.17 0.79
C THR A 17 1.29 -30.84 1.51
N LYS A 18 2.20 -29.89 1.33
CA LYS A 18 2.05 -28.51 1.87
C LYS A 18 0.81 -27.84 1.28
N ARG A 19 0.60 -27.93 -0.02
CA ARG A 19 -0.56 -27.35 -0.71
C ARG A 19 -1.87 -27.94 -0.23
N LEU A 20 -1.94 -29.26 -0.09
CA LEU A 20 -3.13 -29.95 0.43
C LEU A 20 -3.42 -29.55 1.87
N ALA A 21 -2.40 -29.52 2.73
CA ALA A 21 -2.55 -29.13 4.13
C ALA A 21 -3.03 -27.67 4.27
N LEU A 22 -2.52 -26.76 3.44
CA LEU A 22 -2.99 -25.35 3.39
C LEU A 22 -4.46 -25.26 2.92
N LYS A 23 -4.87 -26.03 1.91
CA LYS A 23 -6.27 -26.07 1.46
C LYS A 23 -7.21 -26.57 2.56
N LEU A 24 -6.86 -27.64 3.26
CA LEU A 24 -7.63 -28.18 4.37
C LEU A 24 -7.68 -27.19 5.56
N PHE A 25 -6.57 -26.51 5.83
CA PHE A 25 -6.50 -25.51 6.88
C PHE A 25 -7.44 -24.32 6.61
N TYR A 26 -7.39 -23.75 5.41
CA TYR A 26 -8.28 -22.63 5.04
C TYR A 26 -9.74 -23.08 4.94
N TRP A 27 -10.01 -24.28 4.44
CA TRP A 27 -11.34 -24.86 4.45
C TRP A 27 -11.89 -24.96 5.89
N TRP A 28 -11.10 -25.50 6.83
CA TRP A 28 -11.49 -25.59 8.24
C TRP A 28 -11.69 -24.20 8.87
N LYS A 29 -10.80 -23.26 8.62
CA LYS A 29 -10.93 -21.88 9.12
C LYS A 29 -12.21 -21.21 8.59
N THR A 30 -12.49 -21.34 7.30
CA THR A 30 -13.69 -20.80 6.67
C THR A 30 -14.95 -21.43 7.29
N ARG A 31 -14.98 -22.76 7.44
CA ARG A 31 -16.09 -23.45 8.10
C ARG A 31 -16.28 -22.99 9.56
N ARG A 32 -15.17 -22.83 10.30
CA ARG A 32 -15.23 -22.31 11.67
C ARG A 32 -15.76 -20.87 11.70
N TYR A 33 -15.30 -19.99 10.80
CA TYR A 33 -15.81 -18.63 10.69
C TYR A 33 -17.31 -18.61 10.42
N GLN A 34 -17.76 -19.37 9.44
CA GLN A 34 -19.18 -19.52 9.13
C GLN A 34 -20.00 -19.95 10.35
N LYS A 35 -19.61 -21.05 10.99
CA LYS A 35 -20.36 -21.63 12.11
C LYS A 35 -20.37 -20.73 13.35
N VAL A 36 -19.25 -20.08 13.67
CA VAL A 36 -19.08 -19.35 14.95
C VAL A 36 -19.58 -17.92 14.85
N TYR A 37 -19.41 -17.27 13.68
CA TYR A 37 -19.65 -15.83 13.55
C TYR A 37 -20.77 -15.47 12.56
N VAL A 38 -21.03 -16.30 11.56
CA VAL A 38 -21.95 -15.93 10.45
C VAL A 38 -23.35 -16.55 10.62
N GLU A 39 -23.45 -17.82 10.97
CA GLU A 39 -24.74 -18.56 10.95
C GLU A 39 -25.87 -17.90 11.77
N ASN A 40 -25.51 -17.24 12.90
CA ASN A 40 -26.47 -16.58 13.79
C ASN A 40 -26.27 -15.04 13.83
N CYS A 41 -25.67 -14.46 12.81
CA CYS A 41 -25.40 -13.04 12.72
C CYS A 41 -26.14 -12.45 11.50
N VAL A 42 -26.87 -11.37 11.72
CA VAL A 42 -27.44 -10.55 10.64
C VAL A 42 -26.58 -9.30 10.55
N PRO A 43 -26.06 -8.95 9.36
CA PRO A 43 -25.29 -7.74 9.20
C PRO A 43 -26.11 -6.48 9.47
N GLU A 44 -25.55 -5.58 10.25
CA GLU A 44 -26.10 -4.27 10.51
C GLU A 44 -25.78 -3.34 9.33
N PRO A 45 -26.79 -2.83 8.60
CA PRO A 45 -26.58 -2.05 7.39
C PRO A 45 -25.75 -0.77 7.61
N HIS A 46 -25.77 -0.22 8.81
CA HIS A 46 -25.05 1.00 9.19
C HIS A 46 -23.77 0.72 9.99
N THR A 47 -23.15 -0.44 9.75
CA THR A 47 -21.87 -0.79 10.36
C THR A 47 -20.82 -1.01 9.28
N VAL A 48 -19.66 -0.36 9.45
CA VAL A 48 -18.53 -0.44 8.51
C VAL A 48 -17.28 -0.94 9.23
N VAL A 49 -16.60 -1.92 8.65
CA VAL A 49 -15.26 -2.35 9.09
C VAL A 49 -14.22 -1.75 8.18
N PHE A 50 -13.24 -1.05 8.76
CA PHE A 50 -12.08 -0.49 8.09
C PHE A 50 -10.82 -1.28 8.42
N GLU A 51 -10.00 -1.50 7.40
CA GLU A 51 -8.68 -2.12 7.52
C GLU A 51 -7.73 -1.52 6.49
N ALA A 52 -6.54 -1.07 6.92
CA ALA A 52 -5.51 -0.65 5.98
C ALA A 52 -4.20 -1.43 6.19
N TYR A 53 -3.57 -1.86 5.09
CA TYR A 53 -2.32 -2.62 5.07
C TYR A 53 -2.31 -3.82 6.04
N MET A 54 -3.41 -4.60 6.04
CA MET A 54 -3.59 -5.76 6.94
C MET A 54 -3.52 -5.38 8.42
N GLY A 55 -4.16 -4.27 8.79
CA GLY A 55 -4.23 -3.76 10.16
C GLY A 55 -2.94 -3.09 10.66
N LYS A 56 -2.04 -2.71 9.78
CA LYS A 56 -0.76 -2.11 10.19
C LYS A 56 -0.81 -0.60 10.38
N ARG A 57 -1.70 0.11 9.65
CA ARG A 57 -1.64 1.57 9.56
C ARG A 57 -3.04 2.20 9.52
N TYR A 58 -3.14 3.43 10.01
CA TYR A 58 -4.28 4.32 9.79
C TYR A 58 -3.99 5.21 8.58
N ALA A 59 -4.32 4.72 7.36
CA ALA A 59 -3.84 5.34 6.14
C ALA A 59 -4.68 5.02 4.91
N CYS A 60 -4.32 5.67 3.80
CA CYS A 60 -4.79 5.37 2.46
C CYS A 60 -6.31 5.60 2.28
N SER A 61 -6.91 5.04 1.22
CA SER A 61 -8.34 5.22 0.93
C SER A 61 -9.29 4.78 2.06
N PRO A 62 -9.02 3.73 2.86
CA PRO A 62 -9.84 3.43 4.04
C PRO A 62 -9.87 4.59 5.04
N ARG A 63 -8.74 5.27 5.29
CA ARG A 63 -8.69 6.46 6.14
C ARG A 63 -9.47 7.61 5.52
N ALA A 64 -9.27 7.90 4.24
CA ALA A 64 -9.95 8.99 3.56
C ALA A 64 -11.48 8.83 3.60
N LEU A 65 -11.97 7.61 3.36
CA LEU A 65 -13.40 7.30 3.44
C LEU A 65 -13.94 7.40 4.87
N TYR A 66 -13.17 6.96 5.87
CA TYR A 66 -13.55 7.11 7.27
C TYR A 66 -13.63 8.58 7.68
N GLU A 67 -12.63 9.41 7.33
CA GLU A 67 -12.62 10.84 7.63
C GLU A 67 -13.76 11.57 6.90
N ALA A 68 -14.09 11.19 5.67
CA ALA A 68 -15.25 11.70 4.95
C ALA A 68 -16.57 11.34 5.65
N MET A 69 -16.70 10.12 6.18
CA MET A 69 -17.88 9.72 6.98
C MET A 69 -17.98 10.49 8.28
N LEU A 70 -16.88 10.87 8.92
CA LEU A 70 -16.88 11.72 10.12
C LEU A 70 -17.30 13.16 9.82
N ALA A 71 -17.06 13.63 8.60
CA ALA A 71 -17.39 14.99 8.19
C ALA A 71 -18.83 15.17 7.68
N ASP A 72 -19.52 14.06 7.35
CA ASP A 72 -20.88 14.08 6.79
C ASP A 72 -21.91 13.61 7.85
N PRO A 73 -22.84 14.48 8.28
CA PRO A 73 -23.88 14.15 9.27
C PRO A 73 -24.74 12.92 8.91
N ALA A 74 -24.84 12.55 7.63
CA ALA A 74 -25.56 11.36 7.22
C ALA A 74 -24.99 10.06 7.83
N TYR A 75 -23.75 10.08 8.27
CA TYR A 75 -23.04 8.95 8.86
C TYR A 75 -22.81 9.06 10.38
N ASP A 76 -23.35 10.06 11.05
CA ASP A 76 -23.15 10.28 12.50
C ASP A 76 -23.56 9.06 13.32
N SER A 77 -24.71 8.43 12.98
CA SER A 77 -25.21 7.25 13.69
C SER A 77 -24.56 5.93 13.27
N TRP A 78 -23.67 5.93 12.27
CA TRP A 78 -23.06 4.70 11.77
C TRP A 78 -21.99 4.19 12.72
N THR A 79 -21.98 2.88 12.95
CA THR A 79 -20.89 2.22 13.68
C THR A 79 -19.69 2.02 12.76
N LYS A 80 -18.56 2.56 13.14
CA LYS A 80 -17.28 2.48 12.44
C LYS A 80 -16.34 1.60 13.25
N VAL A 81 -15.80 0.53 12.67
CA VAL A 81 -14.92 -0.41 13.35
C VAL A 81 -13.58 -0.46 12.63
N TRP A 82 -12.51 0.00 13.28
CA TRP A 82 -11.17 -0.10 12.76
C TRP A 82 -10.44 -1.34 13.32
N ALA A 83 -9.80 -2.10 12.44
CA ALA A 83 -9.02 -3.28 12.80
C ALA A 83 -7.52 -2.99 12.69
N PHE A 84 -6.78 -3.11 13.82
CA PHE A 84 -5.34 -2.89 13.86
C PHE A 84 -4.59 -4.07 14.48
N ARG A 85 -3.32 -4.26 14.07
CA ARG A 85 -2.41 -5.22 14.72
C ARG A 85 -2.00 -4.75 16.10
N ASP A 86 -1.77 -3.45 16.24
CA ASP A 86 -1.54 -2.76 17.51
C ASP A 86 -2.67 -1.75 17.74
N PRO A 87 -3.78 -2.15 18.35
CA PRO A 87 -4.93 -1.29 18.55
C PRO A 87 -4.65 -0.12 19.51
N GLU A 88 -3.72 -0.26 20.43
CA GLU A 88 -3.42 0.79 21.43
C GLU A 88 -2.87 2.06 20.80
N MET A 89 -2.12 1.96 19.71
CA MET A 89 -1.63 3.12 18.96
C MET A 89 -2.75 3.98 18.35
N TYR A 90 -3.93 3.39 18.15
CA TYR A 90 -5.03 4.02 17.40
C TYR A 90 -6.31 4.22 18.23
N ARG A 91 -6.23 4.06 19.57
CA ARG A 91 -7.35 4.33 20.49
C ARG A 91 -7.89 5.76 20.41
N PHE A 92 -7.10 6.70 19.92
CA PHE A 92 -7.54 8.07 19.69
C PHE A 92 -8.74 8.19 18.73
N LEU A 93 -8.97 7.18 17.88
CA LEU A 93 -10.14 7.14 16.99
C LEU A 93 -11.46 6.96 17.76
N GLU A 94 -11.43 6.36 18.94
CA GLU A 94 -12.60 6.16 19.81
C GLU A 94 -13.07 7.48 20.49
N LYS A 95 -12.48 8.64 20.14
CA LYS A 95 -13.05 9.95 20.46
C LYS A 95 -14.38 10.19 19.77
N ASP A 96 -14.59 9.62 18.57
CA ASP A 96 -15.91 9.48 17.99
C ASP A 96 -16.65 8.35 18.74
N PRO A 97 -17.84 8.63 19.36
CA PRO A 97 -18.56 7.65 20.19
C PRO A 97 -19.07 6.45 19.39
N HIS A 98 -19.16 6.57 18.07
CA HIS A 98 -19.59 5.50 17.16
C HIS A 98 -18.41 4.77 16.51
N THR A 99 -17.17 5.11 16.87
CA THR A 99 -15.97 4.41 16.42
C THR A 99 -15.45 3.45 17.49
N ARG A 100 -15.09 2.24 17.07
CA ARG A 100 -14.45 1.22 17.89
C ARG A 100 -13.18 0.71 17.23
N VAL A 101 -12.18 0.42 18.05
CA VAL A 101 -10.90 -0.15 17.60
C VAL A 101 -10.81 -1.59 18.11
N VAL A 102 -10.53 -2.53 17.21
CA VAL A 102 -10.40 -3.96 17.52
C VAL A 102 -9.02 -4.50 17.08
N ALA A 103 -8.54 -5.51 17.80
CA ALA A 103 -7.30 -6.18 17.43
C ALA A 103 -7.53 -7.11 16.21
N TRP A 104 -6.70 -6.96 15.20
CA TRP A 104 -6.77 -7.69 13.94
C TRP A 104 -6.67 -9.21 14.16
N ARG A 105 -7.52 -9.98 13.47
CA ARG A 105 -7.63 -11.45 13.54
C ARG A 105 -8.00 -12.02 14.93
N THR A 106 -8.56 -11.22 15.81
CA THR A 106 -9.16 -11.69 17.07
C THR A 106 -10.62 -12.10 16.90
N ALA A 107 -11.24 -12.60 17.97
CA ALA A 107 -12.66 -12.90 17.97
C ALA A 107 -13.53 -11.67 17.69
N ASP A 108 -13.15 -10.51 18.22
CA ASP A 108 -13.86 -9.24 18.02
C ASP A 108 -13.77 -8.75 16.57
N TYR A 109 -12.60 -8.91 15.92
CA TYR A 109 -12.43 -8.67 14.50
C TYR A 109 -13.37 -9.54 13.64
N TYR A 110 -13.41 -10.85 13.93
CA TYR A 110 -14.27 -11.77 13.19
C TYR A 110 -15.77 -11.49 13.41
N ARG A 111 -16.16 -11.11 14.65
CA ARG A 111 -17.53 -10.65 14.93
C ARG A 111 -17.88 -9.38 14.17
N ALA A 112 -16.97 -8.40 14.18
CA ALA A 112 -17.15 -7.15 13.45
C ALA A 112 -17.33 -7.41 11.95
N CYS A 113 -16.46 -8.23 11.34
CA CYS A 113 -16.58 -8.57 9.92
C CYS A 113 -17.89 -9.33 9.59
N ALA A 114 -18.35 -10.22 10.48
CA ALA A 114 -19.61 -10.95 10.25
C ALA A 114 -20.84 -10.04 10.39
N GLY A 115 -20.79 -9.08 11.32
CA GLY A 115 -21.91 -8.21 11.68
C GLY A 115 -21.95 -6.88 10.93
N ALA A 116 -20.95 -6.52 10.13
CA ALA A 116 -20.93 -5.27 9.38
C ALA A 116 -21.61 -5.41 8.01
N GLY A 117 -22.34 -4.37 7.59
CA GLY A 117 -22.87 -4.26 6.22
C GLY A 117 -21.78 -3.96 5.20
N TYR A 118 -20.68 -3.33 5.62
CA TYR A 118 -19.61 -2.89 4.71
C TYR A 118 -18.22 -3.27 5.26
N TRP A 119 -17.35 -3.71 4.34
CA TRP A 119 -15.91 -3.84 4.58
C TRP A 119 -15.18 -2.91 3.64
N ILE A 120 -14.29 -2.08 4.16
CA ILE A 120 -13.46 -1.14 3.40
C ILE A 120 -11.99 -1.42 3.70
N THR A 121 -11.24 -1.83 2.69
CA THR A 121 -9.80 -2.14 2.84
C THR A 121 -9.00 -1.80 1.59
N ASN A 122 -7.69 -1.63 1.76
CA ASN A 122 -6.74 -1.46 0.65
C ASN A 122 -5.84 -2.69 0.45
N SER A 123 -6.07 -3.76 1.19
CA SER A 123 -5.31 -5.02 1.13
C SER A 123 -6.26 -6.19 1.09
N ARG A 124 -5.76 -7.36 0.69
CA ARG A 124 -6.59 -8.56 0.68
C ARG A 124 -7.02 -8.95 2.10
N MET A 125 -8.31 -9.13 2.29
CA MET A 125 -8.88 -9.63 3.53
C MET A 125 -8.45 -11.10 3.79
N PRO A 126 -8.38 -11.54 5.06
CA PRO A 126 -8.12 -12.94 5.40
C PRO A 126 -8.98 -13.91 4.58
N ARG A 127 -8.35 -14.98 4.09
CA ARG A 127 -9.02 -15.95 3.18
C ARG A 127 -10.23 -16.64 3.80
N GLU A 128 -10.22 -16.80 5.11
CA GLU A 128 -11.31 -17.42 5.87
C GLU A 128 -12.58 -16.57 5.93
N LEU A 129 -12.50 -15.26 5.70
CA LEU A 129 -13.66 -14.39 5.64
C LEU A 129 -14.41 -14.61 4.32
N SER A 130 -15.70 -14.75 4.40
CA SER A 130 -16.61 -14.81 3.25
C SER A 130 -17.58 -13.64 3.33
N CYS A 131 -17.54 -12.78 2.33
CA CYS A 131 -18.51 -11.71 2.16
C CYS A 131 -19.85 -12.31 1.76
N ARG A 132 -20.92 -11.96 2.45
CA ARG A 132 -22.29 -12.42 2.19
C ARG A 132 -22.93 -11.54 1.11
N LYS A 133 -24.06 -11.98 0.57
CA LYS A 133 -24.81 -11.22 -0.44
C LYS A 133 -25.42 -9.92 0.11
N ASP A 134 -25.66 -9.88 1.41
CA ASP A 134 -26.18 -8.73 2.17
C ASP A 134 -25.06 -7.86 2.78
N GLN A 135 -23.83 -8.06 2.35
CA GLN A 135 -22.65 -7.26 2.70
C GLN A 135 -21.98 -6.71 1.45
N ALA A 136 -21.41 -5.53 1.53
CA ALA A 136 -20.59 -4.94 0.48
C ALA A 136 -19.10 -4.94 0.87
N TYR A 137 -18.26 -5.45 -0.02
CA TYR A 137 -16.81 -5.43 0.13
C TYR A 137 -16.21 -4.43 -0.84
N ILE A 138 -15.70 -3.31 -0.30
CA ILE A 138 -15.03 -2.24 -1.02
C ILE A 138 -13.53 -2.46 -0.92
N GLN A 139 -12.91 -2.89 -2.03
CA GLN A 139 -11.47 -3.10 -2.14
C GLN A 139 -10.82 -1.89 -2.80
N CYS A 140 -10.22 -1.01 -1.99
CA CYS A 140 -9.61 0.23 -2.50
C CYS A 140 -8.28 0.01 -3.21
N TRP A 141 -7.65 -1.15 -3.05
CA TRP A 141 -6.25 -1.38 -3.43
C TRP A 141 -5.33 -0.30 -2.86
N HIS A 142 -4.08 -0.23 -3.32
CA HIS A 142 -3.10 0.66 -2.69
C HIS A 142 -2.11 1.32 -3.68
N GLY A 143 -2.43 1.33 -4.96
CA GLY A 143 -1.63 2.02 -5.99
C GLY A 143 -1.99 1.60 -7.40
N THR A 144 -1.83 2.50 -8.35
CA THR A 144 -1.90 2.19 -9.77
C THR A 144 -0.69 1.32 -10.15
N PRO A 145 -0.88 0.15 -10.79
CA PRO A 145 0.22 -0.77 -11.02
C PRO A 145 1.10 -0.31 -12.19
N LEU A 146 2.39 -0.08 -11.92
CA LEU A 146 3.43 -0.03 -12.95
C LEU A 146 3.82 -1.46 -13.36
N LYS A 147 3.90 -2.36 -12.39
CA LYS A 147 4.31 -3.76 -12.56
C LYS A 147 3.12 -4.66 -12.84
N LYS A 148 3.31 -5.68 -13.70
CA LYS A 148 2.29 -6.70 -13.94
C LYS A 148 1.86 -7.38 -12.64
N LEU A 149 0.58 -7.69 -12.53
CA LEU A 149 -0.06 -8.27 -11.35
C LEU A 149 -0.88 -9.52 -11.69
N GLY A 150 -1.10 -10.36 -10.71
CA GLY A 150 -2.10 -11.44 -10.75
C GLY A 150 -2.00 -12.34 -11.98
N TYR A 151 -3.03 -12.29 -12.82
CA TYR A 151 -3.12 -13.10 -14.05
C TYR A 151 -2.22 -12.62 -15.18
N ASP A 152 -1.79 -11.35 -15.15
CA ASP A 152 -0.89 -10.79 -16.16
C ASP A 152 0.57 -11.17 -15.95
N LEU A 153 0.90 -11.81 -14.81
CA LEU A 153 2.24 -12.34 -14.57
C LEU A 153 2.52 -13.56 -15.47
N GLU A 154 3.64 -13.51 -16.18
CA GLU A 154 4.14 -14.63 -16.97
C GLU A 154 5.03 -15.54 -16.14
N GLN A 155 5.77 -14.97 -15.20
CA GLN A 155 6.66 -15.68 -14.27
C GLN A 155 6.57 -15.09 -12.87
N TYR A 156 6.99 -15.85 -11.87
CA TYR A 156 6.98 -15.40 -10.48
C TYR A 156 8.18 -16.03 -9.74
N ALA A 157 9.07 -15.18 -9.27
CA ALA A 157 10.37 -15.57 -8.74
C ALA A 157 10.45 -15.72 -7.23
N GLU A 158 9.36 -15.41 -6.48
CA GLU A 158 9.40 -15.54 -5.01
C GLU A 158 9.46 -17.00 -4.56
N LYS A 159 10.40 -17.32 -3.66
CA LYS A 159 10.67 -18.68 -3.14
C LYS A 159 9.48 -19.34 -2.44
N ASN A 160 8.51 -18.56 -1.95
CA ASN A 160 7.45 -19.05 -1.07
C ASN A 160 6.08 -19.26 -1.72
N SER A 161 5.91 -18.87 -2.98
CA SER A 161 4.64 -18.98 -3.71
C SER A 161 4.87 -19.34 -5.18
N THR A 162 3.96 -20.09 -5.74
CA THR A 162 3.94 -20.40 -7.19
C THR A 162 3.07 -19.38 -7.93
N LEU A 163 3.32 -19.22 -9.25
CA LEU A 163 2.48 -18.39 -10.11
C LEU A 163 0.98 -18.77 -10.02
N SER A 164 0.69 -20.08 -9.99
CA SER A 164 -0.67 -20.59 -9.82
C SER A 164 -1.30 -20.13 -8.49
N GLU A 165 -0.55 -20.16 -7.39
CA GLU A 165 -1.04 -19.71 -6.09
C GLU A 165 -1.29 -18.20 -6.05
N VAL A 166 -0.45 -17.42 -6.73
CA VAL A 166 -0.66 -15.97 -6.88
C VAL A 166 -1.96 -15.71 -7.64
N ARG A 167 -2.15 -16.32 -8.79
CA ARG A 167 -3.36 -16.21 -9.61
C ARG A 167 -4.62 -16.67 -8.86
N GLU A 168 -4.56 -17.80 -8.15
CA GLU A 168 -5.66 -18.27 -7.28
C GLU A 168 -6.02 -17.24 -6.19
N ASN A 169 -5.03 -16.51 -5.64
CA ASN A 169 -5.29 -15.46 -4.64
C ASN A 169 -6.01 -14.25 -5.23
N TYR A 170 -5.62 -13.81 -6.43
CA TYR A 170 -6.27 -12.71 -7.12
C TYR A 170 -7.72 -13.08 -7.48
N LEU A 171 -7.94 -14.27 -8.02
CA LEU A 171 -9.26 -14.77 -8.36
C LEU A 171 -10.18 -14.92 -7.13
N ALA A 172 -9.63 -15.41 -6.01
CA ALA A 172 -10.38 -15.55 -4.76
C ALA A 172 -10.80 -14.18 -4.21
N GLU A 173 -9.94 -13.18 -4.36
CA GLU A 173 -10.27 -11.80 -3.98
C GLU A 173 -11.35 -11.21 -4.90
N ALA A 174 -11.18 -11.33 -6.22
CA ALA A 174 -12.12 -10.84 -7.22
C ALA A 174 -13.56 -11.36 -7.01
N ARG A 175 -13.70 -12.64 -6.60
CA ARG A 175 -15.02 -13.22 -6.31
C ARG A 175 -15.77 -12.52 -5.18
N ARG A 176 -15.05 -11.97 -4.20
CA ARG A 176 -15.61 -11.34 -2.98
C ARG A 176 -15.90 -9.86 -3.15
N VAL A 177 -15.09 -9.17 -3.97
CA VAL A 177 -15.18 -7.72 -4.16
C VAL A 177 -16.54 -7.32 -4.73
N THR A 178 -17.16 -6.29 -4.13
CA THR A 178 -18.40 -5.67 -4.61
C THR A 178 -18.08 -4.37 -5.36
N TYR A 179 -17.15 -3.56 -4.86
CA TYR A 179 -16.71 -2.30 -5.46
C TYR A 179 -15.20 -2.13 -5.36
N MET A 180 -14.60 -1.55 -6.38
CA MET A 180 -13.19 -1.19 -6.44
C MET A 180 -13.04 0.20 -7.07
N PRO A 181 -12.71 1.24 -6.29
CA PRO A 181 -12.43 2.57 -6.84
C PRO A 181 -11.27 2.52 -7.84
N SER A 182 -11.47 3.13 -8.99
CA SER A 182 -10.46 3.25 -10.04
C SER A 182 -10.09 4.70 -10.27
N PRO A 183 -8.78 5.04 -10.29
CA PRO A 183 -8.32 6.39 -10.54
C PRO A 183 -8.28 6.76 -12.04
N SER A 184 -8.37 5.77 -12.94
CA SER A 184 -8.21 6.02 -14.39
C SER A 184 -8.64 4.82 -15.23
N PRO A 185 -8.94 5.04 -16.55
CA PRO A 185 -9.17 3.94 -17.50
C PRO A 185 -8.01 2.95 -17.59
N PHE A 186 -6.75 3.41 -17.50
CA PHE A 186 -5.58 2.55 -17.45
C PHE A 186 -5.65 1.57 -16.27
N TYR A 187 -5.91 2.07 -15.07
CA TYR A 187 -6.06 1.22 -13.88
C TYR A 187 -7.20 0.21 -14.06
N THR A 188 -8.36 0.67 -14.54
CA THR A 188 -9.54 -0.18 -14.81
C THR A 188 -9.16 -1.35 -15.70
N GLU A 189 -8.54 -1.09 -16.86
CA GLU A 189 -8.10 -2.11 -17.81
C GLU A 189 -7.16 -3.14 -17.14
N LYS A 190 -6.13 -2.65 -16.42
CA LYS A 190 -5.14 -3.55 -15.80
C LYS A 190 -5.70 -4.34 -14.62
N MET A 191 -6.65 -3.80 -13.88
CA MET A 191 -7.30 -4.54 -12.80
C MET A 191 -8.31 -5.57 -13.33
N ILE A 192 -8.98 -5.31 -14.46
CA ILE A 192 -9.83 -6.31 -15.12
C ILE A 192 -9.02 -7.55 -15.46
N SER A 193 -7.89 -7.40 -16.15
CA SER A 193 -7.05 -8.53 -16.55
C SER A 193 -6.35 -9.18 -15.35
N ALA A 194 -5.69 -8.40 -14.48
CA ALA A 194 -4.96 -8.91 -13.33
C ALA A 194 -5.81 -9.72 -12.35
N PHE A 195 -7.07 -9.29 -12.12
CA PHE A 195 -8.02 -9.98 -11.24
C PHE A 195 -8.93 -10.97 -11.99
N HIS A 196 -8.76 -11.10 -13.32
CA HIS A 196 -9.55 -11.98 -14.16
C HIS A 196 -11.06 -11.72 -14.06
N LEU A 197 -11.43 -10.43 -13.99
CA LEU A 197 -12.81 -10.01 -13.75
C LEU A 197 -13.75 -10.36 -14.90
N GLU A 198 -13.28 -10.31 -16.15
CA GLU A 198 -14.07 -10.71 -17.33
C GLU A 198 -14.60 -12.13 -17.21
N VAL A 199 -13.75 -13.08 -16.78
CA VAL A 199 -14.16 -14.49 -16.61
C VAL A 199 -15.21 -14.66 -15.52
N LEU A 200 -15.28 -13.71 -14.59
CA LEU A 200 -16.27 -13.69 -13.52
C LEU A 200 -17.53 -12.86 -13.87
N GLY A 201 -17.53 -12.13 -15.00
CA GLY A 201 -18.57 -11.16 -15.35
C GLY A 201 -18.68 -10.03 -14.33
N LYS A 202 -17.53 -9.57 -13.79
CA LYS A 202 -17.46 -8.61 -12.68
C LYS A 202 -16.72 -7.32 -13.01
N GLU A 203 -16.59 -6.94 -14.27
CA GLU A 203 -15.95 -5.68 -14.70
C GLU A 203 -16.66 -4.46 -14.10
N HIS A 204 -17.96 -4.57 -13.89
CA HIS A 204 -18.82 -3.53 -13.30
C HIS A 204 -18.46 -3.17 -11.84
N VAL A 205 -17.60 -3.94 -11.16
CA VAL A 205 -17.17 -3.61 -9.79
C VAL A 205 -16.17 -2.43 -9.76
N LEU A 206 -15.56 -2.11 -10.91
CA LEU A 206 -14.63 -0.99 -11.03
C LEU A 206 -15.39 0.32 -11.24
N TRP A 207 -15.12 1.28 -10.36
CA TRP A 207 -15.70 2.62 -10.37
C TRP A 207 -14.62 3.66 -10.68
N GLU A 208 -14.69 4.25 -11.85
CA GLU A 208 -13.78 5.32 -12.28
C GLU A 208 -14.16 6.66 -11.63
N GLN A 209 -13.89 6.81 -10.34
CA GLN A 209 -14.22 7.99 -9.53
C GLN A 209 -12.97 8.58 -8.82
N GLY A 210 -11.79 8.11 -9.15
CA GLY A 210 -10.56 8.49 -8.47
C GLY A 210 -10.22 7.59 -7.27
N TYR A 211 -9.05 7.83 -6.69
CA TYR A 211 -8.70 7.26 -5.39
C TYR A 211 -9.15 8.18 -4.27
N PRO A 212 -9.95 7.74 -3.30
CA PRO A 212 -10.38 8.57 -2.17
C PRO A 212 -9.21 9.21 -1.40
N ARG A 213 -8.07 8.50 -1.28
CA ARG A 213 -6.88 9.05 -0.62
C ARG A 213 -6.30 10.28 -1.30
N ASN A 214 -6.50 10.42 -2.62
CA ASN A 214 -5.92 11.52 -3.39
C ASN A 214 -6.74 12.81 -3.31
N ASP A 215 -7.98 12.77 -2.84
CA ASP A 215 -8.82 13.96 -2.68
C ASP A 215 -8.16 15.00 -1.78
N ARG A 216 -7.40 14.52 -0.78
CA ARG A 216 -6.64 15.37 0.13
C ARG A 216 -5.53 16.17 -0.56
N LEU A 217 -4.98 15.71 -1.67
CA LEU A 217 -3.96 16.43 -2.44
C LEU A 217 -4.51 17.73 -3.06
N PHE A 218 -5.82 17.80 -3.25
CA PHE A 218 -6.52 18.95 -3.82
C PHE A 218 -7.22 19.83 -2.78
N SER A 219 -7.52 19.28 -1.59
CA SER A 219 -8.28 19.95 -0.55
C SER A 219 -7.42 20.50 0.59
N ALA A 220 -6.18 20.05 0.74
CA ALA A 220 -5.29 20.50 1.80
C ALA A 220 -4.90 21.97 1.65
N GLY A 221 -5.07 22.73 2.74
CA GLY A 221 -4.69 24.15 2.80
C GLY A 221 -3.23 24.36 3.22
N LEU A 222 -2.71 25.58 3.01
CA LEU A 222 -1.34 25.96 3.37
C LEU A 222 -1.01 25.68 4.83
N GLY A 223 -1.92 25.99 5.76
CA GLY A 223 -1.70 25.73 7.20
C GLY A 223 -1.59 24.24 7.56
N GLU A 224 -2.06 23.33 6.71
CA GLU A 224 -1.84 21.89 6.88
C GLU A 224 -0.42 21.51 6.47
N CYS A 225 0.05 22.02 5.34
CA CYS A 225 1.42 21.82 4.87
C CYS A 225 2.44 22.36 5.91
N GLU A 226 2.19 23.53 6.47
CA GLU A 226 3.03 24.12 7.52
C GLU A 226 3.11 23.22 8.76
N ARG A 227 1.97 22.73 9.26
CA ARG A 227 1.94 21.79 10.40
C ARG A 227 2.71 20.50 10.13
N ILE A 228 2.65 19.96 8.89
CA ILE A 228 3.41 18.76 8.53
C ILE A 228 4.91 19.08 8.52
N ARG A 229 5.31 20.22 7.95
CA ARG A 229 6.71 20.67 7.92
C ARG A 229 7.26 20.89 9.34
N GLU A 230 6.52 21.54 10.21
CA GLU A 230 6.88 21.75 11.62
C GLU A 230 7.05 20.41 12.36
N LYS A 231 6.08 19.48 12.21
CA LYS A 231 6.14 18.15 12.82
C LYS A 231 7.39 17.36 12.41
N LEU A 232 7.85 17.55 11.17
CA LEU A 232 9.04 16.88 10.63
C LEU A 232 10.33 17.67 10.87
N GLY A 233 10.25 18.84 11.51
CA GLY A 233 11.42 19.70 11.78
C GLY A 233 12.11 20.18 10.51
N ILE A 234 11.34 20.48 9.45
CA ILE A 234 11.86 20.98 8.19
C ILE A 234 12.19 22.48 8.36
N PRO A 235 13.45 22.91 8.18
CA PRO A 235 13.82 24.31 8.31
C PRO A 235 13.08 25.22 7.33
N GLU A 236 12.78 26.44 7.76
CA GLU A 236 12.19 27.45 6.89
C GLU A 236 13.08 27.71 5.65
N GLY A 237 12.46 27.89 4.50
CA GLY A 237 13.14 28.14 3.22
C GLY A 237 13.73 26.92 2.54
N LYS A 238 13.76 25.73 3.18
CA LYS A 238 14.23 24.51 2.54
C LYS A 238 13.17 23.93 1.61
N LYS A 239 13.57 23.55 0.40
CA LYS A 239 12.81 22.70 -0.52
C LYS A 239 12.92 21.23 -0.07
N VAL A 240 11.92 20.44 -0.39
CA VAL A 240 11.79 19.05 0.08
C VAL A 240 11.87 18.07 -1.08
N ILE A 241 12.82 17.16 -0.98
CA ILE A 241 12.93 15.98 -1.85
C ILE A 241 12.26 14.81 -1.11
N LEU A 242 11.22 14.22 -1.69
CA LEU A 242 10.73 12.93 -1.23
C LEU A 242 11.46 11.83 -1.98
N TYR A 243 12.35 11.11 -1.31
CA TYR A 243 13.02 9.94 -1.88
C TYR A 243 12.32 8.66 -1.42
N ALA A 244 11.57 8.04 -2.34
CA ALA A 244 10.72 6.87 -2.07
C ALA A 244 11.09 5.68 -2.99
N PRO A 245 12.24 5.02 -2.76
CA PRO A 245 12.68 3.91 -3.59
C PRO A 245 11.91 2.62 -3.28
N THR A 246 11.82 1.73 -4.29
CA THR A 246 11.30 0.38 -4.13
C THR A 246 12.35 -0.52 -3.48
N TRP A 247 11.95 -1.37 -2.56
CA TRP A 247 12.80 -2.44 -2.05
C TRP A 247 13.09 -3.50 -3.12
N ARG A 248 14.17 -4.28 -2.95
CA ARG A 248 14.55 -5.34 -3.87
C ARG A 248 14.24 -6.71 -3.26
N GLU A 249 13.45 -7.51 -3.97
CA GLU A 249 13.02 -8.84 -3.51
C GLU A 249 14.18 -9.83 -3.38
N ASN A 250 15.29 -9.60 -4.08
CA ASN A 250 16.51 -10.41 -4.04
C ASN A 250 17.47 -10.04 -2.89
N GLN A 251 17.26 -8.92 -2.19
CA GLN A 251 18.08 -8.51 -1.05
C GLN A 251 17.55 -9.13 0.25
N HIS A 252 17.83 -10.42 0.45
CA HIS A 252 17.41 -11.15 1.65
C HIS A 252 18.63 -11.81 2.31
N GLU A 253 18.89 -11.45 3.56
CA GLU A 253 19.93 -12.10 4.40
C GLU A 253 19.29 -13.11 5.36
N ALA A 254 19.91 -14.30 5.46
CA ALA A 254 19.44 -15.36 6.34
C ALA A 254 19.57 -14.90 7.81
N GLY A 255 18.45 -14.78 8.53
CA GLY A 255 18.40 -14.36 9.93
C GLY A 255 18.07 -12.88 10.17
N ALA A 256 18.26 -11.99 9.19
CA ALA A 256 17.93 -10.56 9.30
C ALA A 256 16.66 -10.16 8.52
N GLY A 257 16.15 -11.03 7.66
CA GLY A 257 15.01 -10.73 6.79
C GLY A 257 15.43 -9.98 5.51
N TYR A 258 14.54 -9.12 5.00
CA TYR A 258 14.87 -8.27 3.85
C TYR A 258 15.79 -7.14 4.30
N THR A 259 16.96 -7.02 3.66
CA THR A 259 17.91 -5.92 3.85
C THR A 259 17.77 -4.95 2.68
N TYR A 260 17.86 -3.65 2.96
CA TYR A 260 17.90 -2.62 1.94
C TYR A 260 19.31 -2.00 1.90
N ARG A 261 19.95 -2.11 0.76
CA ARG A 261 21.19 -1.38 0.50
C ARG A 261 20.82 -0.12 -0.29
N ASN A 262 20.88 1.03 0.37
CA ASN A 262 20.60 2.32 -0.27
C ASN A 262 21.62 2.60 -1.38
N PRO A 263 21.18 2.81 -2.64
CA PRO A 263 22.09 3.16 -3.72
C PRO A 263 22.53 4.63 -3.71
N ALA A 264 21.82 5.49 -2.96
CA ALA A 264 22.10 6.91 -2.88
C ALA A 264 23.20 7.18 -1.83
N ASP A 265 24.26 7.86 -2.23
CA ASP A 265 25.25 8.44 -1.31
C ASP A 265 24.73 9.79 -0.78
N PHE A 266 24.12 9.76 0.39
CA PHE A 266 23.57 10.96 1.00
C PHE A 266 24.60 12.00 1.40
N SER A 267 25.87 11.62 1.56
CA SER A 267 26.95 12.57 1.78
C SER A 267 27.22 13.40 0.52
N LEU A 268 27.24 12.74 -0.64
CA LEU A 268 27.34 13.43 -1.93
C LEU A 268 26.10 14.30 -2.20
N TRP A 269 24.89 13.79 -1.93
CA TRP A 269 23.66 14.56 -2.07
C TRP A 269 23.67 15.81 -1.18
N LYS A 270 24.08 15.68 0.09
CA LYS A 270 24.21 16.80 1.02
C LYS A 270 25.19 17.84 0.53
N LYS A 271 26.34 17.41 0.02
CA LYS A 271 27.37 18.32 -0.53
C LYS A 271 26.82 19.15 -1.70
N THR A 272 25.99 18.54 -2.55
CA THR A 272 25.48 19.16 -3.76
C THR A 272 24.22 19.99 -3.51
N LEU A 273 23.28 19.46 -2.72
CA LEU A 273 21.92 20.00 -2.56
C LEU A 273 21.64 20.58 -1.16
N GLY A 274 22.47 20.30 -0.19
CA GLY A 274 22.16 20.57 1.24
C GLY A 274 22.00 22.05 1.60
N LYS A 275 22.43 22.99 0.70
CA LYS A 275 22.18 24.41 0.91
C LYS A 275 20.69 24.76 0.82
N ASP A 276 19.97 24.21 -0.16
CA ASP A 276 18.62 24.62 -0.50
C ASP A 276 17.57 23.55 -0.24
N TRP A 277 18.00 22.30 -0.09
CA TRP A 277 17.12 21.13 -0.02
C TRP A 277 17.27 20.34 1.30
N ILE A 278 16.22 19.55 1.61
CA ILE A 278 16.23 18.49 2.62
C ILE A 278 15.59 17.24 2.01
N VAL A 279 16.07 16.06 2.39
CA VAL A 279 15.55 14.77 1.91
C VAL A 279 14.64 14.14 2.96
N LEU A 280 13.44 13.79 2.57
CA LEU A 280 12.57 12.88 3.29
C LEU A 280 12.72 11.49 2.67
N PHE A 281 13.41 10.61 3.37
CA PHE A 281 13.59 9.23 2.95
C PHE A 281 12.43 8.37 3.44
N ARG A 282 11.77 7.67 2.51
CA ARG A 282 10.69 6.75 2.82
C ARG A 282 10.98 5.37 2.26
N ALA A 283 11.49 4.48 3.09
CA ALA A 283 11.65 3.09 2.75
C ALA A 283 10.30 2.34 2.72
N HIS A 284 10.26 1.21 2.01
CA HIS A 284 9.12 0.32 2.04
C HIS A 284 9.00 -0.36 3.41
N TYR A 285 7.79 -0.53 3.93
CA TYR A 285 7.47 -1.07 5.27
C TYR A 285 7.97 -2.51 5.55
N PHE A 286 8.61 -3.18 4.58
CA PHE A 286 9.24 -4.50 4.76
C PHE A 286 10.71 -4.44 5.18
N ILE A 287 11.32 -3.25 5.17
CA ILE A 287 12.74 -3.10 5.51
C ILE A 287 12.88 -3.07 7.02
N GLY A 288 13.55 -4.09 7.56
CA GLY A 288 13.77 -4.23 9.01
C GLY A 288 15.02 -3.54 9.55
N ASN A 289 15.85 -2.96 8.68
CA ASN A 289 17.11 -2.34 9.09
C ASN A 289 16.97 -0.82 9.11
N SER A 290 17.45 -0.20 10.19
CA SER A 290 17.63 1.26 10.25
C SER A 290 18.67 1.68 9.20
N LEU A 291 18.33 2.70 8.43
CA LEU A 291 19.29 3.36 7.56
C LEU A 291 20.33 4.08 8.43
N ASP A 292 21.62 3.88 8.16
CA ASP A 292 22.66 4.67 8.80
C ASP A 292 22.69 6.08 8.18
N LEU A 293 22.30 7.07 8.96
CA LEU A 293 22.27 8.48 8.58
C LEU A 293 23.39 9.29 9.24
N SER A 294 24.38 8.64 9.83
CA SER A 294 25.50 9.30 10.53
C SER A 294 26.16 10.36 9.65
N GLY A 295 26.22 11.59 10.13
CA GLY A 295 26.83 12.74 9.46
C GLY A 295 25.94 13.45 8.41
N VAL A 296 24.71 12.98 8.21
CA VAL A 296 23.74 13.60 7.29
C VAL A 296 22.35 13.84 7.93
N GLU A 297 22.26 13.76 9.25
CA GLU A 297 21.02 13.87 10.03
C GLU A 297 20.33 15.24 9.88
N ASP A 298 21.10 16.28 9.58
CA ASP A 298 20.62 17.62 9.30
C ASP A 298 20.04 17.77 7.87
N PHE A 299 20.34 16.82 6.97
CA PHE A 299 19.95 16.83 5.57
C PHE A 299 18.90 15.76 5.22
N VAL A 300 18.96 14.59 5.87
CA VAL A 300 18.04 13.49 5.62
C VAL A 300 17.18 13.21 6.83
N ARG A 301 15.87 13.04 6.62
CA ARG A 301 14.90 12.56 7.64
C ARG A 301 14.34 11.22 7.19
N ASP A 302 14.48 10.18 8.01
CA ASP A 302 13.75 8.93 7.80
C ASP A 302 12.29 9.11 8.24
N VAL A 303 11.37 9.02 7.27
CA VAL A 303 9.93 9.14 7.45
C VAL A 303 9.19 7.85 7.13
N SER A 304 9.89 6.71 7.16
CA SER A 304 9.35 5.39 6.83
C SER A 304 8.23 4.95 7.78
N ASP A 305 8.23 5.45 9.00
CA ASP A 305 7.21 5.15 10.02
C ASP A 305 5.95 6.01 9.93
N MET A 306 5.94 7.04 9.10
CA MET A 306 4.72 7.82 8.91
C MET A 306 3.62 6.97 8.27
N ASP A 307 2.41 7.02 8.84
CA ASP A 307 1.28 6.23 8.36
C ASP A 307 0.85 6.65 6.96
N GLU A 308 0.67 7.97 6.75
CA GLU A 308 0.08 8.50 5.52
C GLU A 308 1.14 9.13 4.60
N ILE A 309 1.25 8.57 3.40
CA ILE A 309 2.20 9.07 2.40
C ILE A 309 1.74 10.41 1.78
N ASN A 310 0.44 10.66 1.74
CA ASN A 310 -0.09 11.90 1.18
C ASN A 310 0.36 13.14 1.98
N ASP A 311 0.63 12.99 3.28
CA ASP A 311 1.25 14.05 4.10
C ASP A 311 2.61 14.47 3.52
N LEU A 312 3.39 13.49 3.04
CA LEU A 312 4.69 13.75 2.44
C LEU A 312 4.56 14.35 1.04
N TYR A 313 3.59 13.89 0.25
CA TYR A 313 3.32 14.45 -1.08
C TYR A 313 2.96 15.94 -1.00
N LEU A 314 2.14 16.34 -0.03
CA LEU A 314 1.70 17.73 0.13
C LEU A 314 2.88 18.71 0.30
N ILE A 315 3.95 18.28 0.96
CA ILE A 315 5.10 19.15 1.30
C ILE A 315 6.33 18.90 0.42
N ALA A 316 6.33 17.86 -0.40
CA ALA A 316 7.45 17.55 -1.29
C ALA A 316 7.42 18.46 -2.54
N ASP A 317 8.53 19.12 -2.84
CA ASP A 317 8.70 19.90 -4.05
C ASP A 317 9.10 19.02 -5.24
N VAL A 318 9.80 17.91 -4.98
CA VAL A 318 10.26 16.93 -5.97
C VAL A 318 10.10 15.52 -5.43
N LEU A 319 9.65 14.60 -6.28
CA LEU A 319 9.70 13.17 -6.00
C LEU A 319 10.91 12.54 -6.69
N VAL A 320 11.75 11.84 -5.94
CA VAL A 320 12.75 10.92 -6.48
C VAL A 320 12.30 9.50 -6.18
N THR A 321 12.12 8.68 -7.20
CA THR A 321 11.65 7.29 -7.04
C THR A 321 12.28 6.37 -8.10
N ASP A 322 11.82 5.12 -8.17
CA ASP A 322 12.27 4.15 -9.15
C ASP A 322 11.08 3.38 -9.75
N TYR A 323 10.89 2.13 -9.37
CA TYR A 323 9.82 1.24 -9.87
C TYR A 323 8.56 1.25 -8.99
N SER A 324 8.40 2.30 -8.18
CA SER A 324 7.29 2.45 -7.25
C SER A 324 6.08 3.09 -7.91
N SER A 325 4.88 2.66 -7.50
CA SER A 325 3.61 3.26 -7.94
C SER A 325 3.32 4.64 -7.32
N VAL A 326 4.18 5.15 -6.45
CA VAL A 326 4.00 6.44 -5.76
C VAL A 326 3.93 7.63 -6.73
N PHE A 327 4.58 7.53 -7.89
CA PHE A 327 4.58 8.58 -8.89
C PHE A 327 3.19 8.85 -9.49
N PHE A 328 2.33 7.83 -9.62
CA PHE A 328 0.97 8.02 -10.13
C PHE A 328 0.14 8.94 -9.23
N ASP A 329 0.31 8.83 -7.91
CA ASP A 329 -0.39 9.70 -6.97
C ASP A 329 0.27 11.09 -6.95
N PHE A 330 1.61 11.15 -6.89
CA PHE A 330 2.35 12.41 -6.86
C PHE A 330 2.14 13.27 -8.11
N ALA A 331 1.96 12.65 -9.28
CA ALA A 331 1.68 13.33 -10.55
C ALA A 331 0.43 14.23 -10.50
N ASN A 332 -0.54 13.96 -9.61
CA ASN A 332 -1.69 14.84 -9.39
C ASN A 332 -1.28 16.26 -8.93
N LEU A 333 -0.11 16.42 -8.33
CA LEU A 333 0.39 17.71 -7.85
C LEU A 333 1.10 18.52 -8.95
N LYS A 334 1.36 17.92 -10.12
CA LYS A 334 2.08 18.56 -11.24
C LYS A 334 3.43 19.13 -10.79
N ARG A 335 4.16 18.39 -9.98
CA ARG A 335 5.51 18.71 -9.52
C ARG A 335 6.51 17.74 -10.12
N PRO A 336 7.81 18.10 -10.24
CA PRO A 336 8.83 17.26 -10.87
C PRO A 336 8.93 15.87 -10.25
N ILE A 337 9.08 14.86 -11.13
CA ILE A 337 9.34 13.48 -10.78
C ILE A 337 10.61 13.04 -11.46
N LEU A 338 11.59 12.57 -10.68
CA LEU A 338 12.88 12.09 -11.19
C LEU A 338 12.98 10.59 -10.88
N PHE A 339 13.26 9.79 -11.89
CA PHE A 339 13.35 8.34 -11.75
C PHE A 339 14.81 7.91 -11.62
N TYR A 340 15.23 7.47 -10.43
CA TYR A 340 16.56 6.95 -10.16
C TYR A 340 16.58 5.42 -10.30
N MET A 341 16.83 4.91 -11.50
CA MET A 341 16.77 3.49 -11.87
C MET A 341 18.17 2.92 -12.12
N TYR A 342 19.04 2.93 -11.10
CA TYR A 342 20.45 2.53 -11.16
C TYR A 342 20.69 1.08 -11.60
N ASP A 343 19.69 0.21 -11.40
CA ASP A 343 19.73 -1.23 -11.69
C ASP A 343 18.70 -1.64 -12.77
N TYR A 344 18.33 -0.72 -13.68
CA TYR A 344 17.23 -0.89 -14.63
C TYR A 344 17.27 -2.21 -15.42
N ARG A 345 18.45 -2.59 -15.98
CA ARG A 345 18.57 -3.86 -16.72
C ARG A 345 18.28 -5.07 -15.84
N GLN A 346 18.92 -5.13 -14.68
CA GLN A 346 18.76 -6.25 -13.75
C GLN A 346 17.32 -6.35 -13.27
N TYR A 347 16.69 -5.20 -12.97
CA TYR A 347 15.32 -5.17 -12.48
C TYR A 347 14.33 -5.71 -13.51
N ARG A 348 14.46 -5.30 -14.77
CA ARG A 348 13.60 -5.74 -15.87
C ARG A 348 13.77 -7.24 -16.22
N GLU A 349 15.01 -7.75 -16.18
CA GLU A 349 15.31 -9.14 -16.56
C GLU A 349 14.99 -10.14 -15.45
N GLU A 350 15.18 -9.77 -14.17
CA GLU A 350 15.14 -10.73 -13.05
C GLU A 350 13.87 -10.66 -12.20
N MET A 351 13.12 -9.54 -12.21
CA MET A 351 12.09 -9.32 -11.19
C MET A 351 10.67 -9.35 -11.73
N ARG A 352 10.20 -8.29 -12.36
CA ARG A 352 8.82 -8.19 -12.87
C ARG A 352 8.76 -7.33 -14.12
N ASP A 353 7.95 -7.76 -15.07
CA ASP A 353 7.65 -6.96 -16.24
C ASP A 353 6.70 -5.80 -15.92
N PHE A 354 6.72 -4.76 -16.73
CA PHE A 354 5.93 -3.56 -16.59
C PHE A 354 4.72 -3.59 -17.52
N TYR A 355 3.69 -2.81 -17.18
CA TYR A 355 2.52 -2.61 -18.04
C TYR A 355 2.77 -1.65 -19.20
N PHE A 356 3.81 -0.83 -19.12
CA PHE A 356 4.24 0.08 -20.18
C PHE A 356 5.74 0.36 -20.09
N ASP A 357 6.30 0.86 -21.17
CA ASP A 357 7.73 1.18 -21.25
C ASP A 357 8.09 2.44 -20.46
N THR A 358 9.36 2.52 -20.07
CA THR A 358 9.89 3.67 -19.29
C THR A 358 9.83 5.00 -20.03
N ASP A 359 9.71 4.98 -21.35
CA ASP A 359 9.56 6.20 -22.18
C ASP A 359 8.22 6.92 -21.95
N LEU A 360 7.26 6.25 -21.33
CA LEU A 360 5.95 6.79 -20.94
C LEU A 360 5.91 7.30 -19.49
N LEU A 361 7.04 7.29 -18.78
CA LEU A 361 7.09 7.82 -17.41
C LEU A 361 6.99 9.36 -17.44
N PRO A 362 6.32 9.96 -16.44
CA PRO A 362 6.15 11.39 -16.35
C PRO A 362 7.38 12.07 -15.73
N GLY A 363 8.56 11.84 -16.27
CA GLY A 363 9.81 12.41 -15.82
C GLY A 363 11.04 11.65 -16.30
N PRO A 364 12.22 12.28 -16.28
CA PRO A 364 13.47 11.70 -16.76
C PRO A 364 13.97 10.54 -15.90
N VAL A 365 14.62 9.58 -16.58
CA VAL A 365 15.23 8.40 -15.96
C VAL A 365 16.74 8.54 -15.86
N PHE A 366 17.29 8.35 -14.67
CA PHE A 366 18.72 8.42 -14.36
C PHE A 366 19.22 7.07 -13.87
N GLN A 367 20.36 6.64 -14.37
CA GLN A 367 21.05 5.42 -13.92
C GLN A 367 22.23 5.71 -12.99
N THR A 368 22.67 6.95 -12.90
CA THR A 368 23.74 7.39 -11.98
C THR A 368 23.25 8.54 -11.10
N GLN A 369 23.75 8.60 -9.88
CA GLN A 369 23.38 9.67 -8.96
C GLN A 369 23.96 11.04 -9.38
N GLU A 370 25.09 11.05 -10.09
CA GLU A 370 25.70 12.29 -10.63
C GLU A 370 24.77 12.95 -11.63
N ALA A 371 24.23 12.19 -12.60
CA ALA A 371 23.28 12.69 -13.58
C ALA A 371 21.95 13.12 -12.91
N LEU A 372 21.48 12.37 -11.89
CA LEU A 372 20.33 12.76 -11.10
C LEU A 372 20.57 14.11 -10.39
N LEU A 373 21.71 14.28 -9.75
CA LEU A 373 22.04 15.51 -9.01
C LEU A 373 22.20 16.72 -9.94
N GLU A 374 22.75 16.55 -11.15
CA GLU A 374 22.80 17.60 -12.17
C GLU A 374 21.41 18.08 -12.60
N ALA A 375 20.42 17.18 -12.66
CA ALA A 375 19.05 17.51 -13.04
C ALA A 375 18.38 18.51 -12.07
N PHE A 376 18.79 18.55 -10.80
CA PHE A 376 18.27 19.54 -9.84
C PHE A 376 18.60 20.99 -10.22
N GLY A 377 19.64 21.22 -11.03
CA GLY A 377 19.94 22.55 -11.59
C GLY A 377 19.01 22.98 -12.73
N ARG A 378 18.19 22.08 -13.25
CA ARG A 378 17.31 22.30 -14.43
C ARG A 378 15.89 21.78 -14.20
N LEU A 379 15.39 21.81 -12.96
CA LEU A 379 14.05 21.29 -12.62
C LEU A 379 12.92 22.01 -13.35
N GLU A 380 13.08 23.33 -13.62
CA GLU A 380 12.08 24.10 -14.37
C GLU A 380 11.92 23.59 -15.81
N GLU A 381 13.03 23.18 -16.46
CA GLU A 381 12.99 22.55 -17.78
C GLU A 381 12.24 21.21 -17.74
N THR A 382 12.41 20.45 -16.66
CA THR A 382 11.71 19.18 -16.44
C THR A 382 10.19 19.36 -16.27
N GLU A 383 9.75 20.44 -15.60
CA GLU A 383 8.33 20.77 -15.47
C GLU A 383 7.67 21.13 -16.82
N GLU A 384 8.42 21.75 -17.73
CA GLU A 384 7.91 22.11 -19.06
C GLU A 384 7.85 20.91 -20.02
N GLU A 385 8.74 19.93 -19.84
CA GLU A 385 8.86 18.76 -20.72
C GLU A 385 7.85 17.64 -20.36
N TYR A 386 7.50 17.46 -19.10
CA TYR A 386 6.68 16.36 -18.57
C TYR A 386 5.45 16.85 -17.81
#